data_8cfe372892fd4b55653f478210e3ec76
#
_entry.id   8cfe372892fd4b55653f478210e3ec76
#
_cell.length_a   1.000
_cell.length_b   1.000
_cell.length_c   1.000
_cell.angle_alpha   90.00
_cell.angle_beta   90.00
_cell.angle_gamma   90.00
#
_symmetry.space_group_name_H-M   'P 1'
#
loop_
_entity.id
_entity.type
_entity.pdbx_description
1 polymer ?
#
loop_
_entity_poly.entity_id
_entity_poly.type
_entity_poly.pdbx_seq_one_letter_code
_entity_poly.pdbx_strand_id
1 'polypeptide(L)'
;MQKQSWLRLVLAISLDGRLAPAIGGPAQLGGVGDRRALEEALAWADGALLGAGTLRAHRSTCLIHDQDLLNQRKSAGHSAQPKAVVVSRQQWYSADAPFFQQPIERWLLSPHLQSAEGSKDPLLVVGYERQVLFEQDWPQALHRLAELGLSRLVLLGGAQLAASLLKADVVDELQLTLTPKLLGGMHAWVPFQGGGLPDDLGDAEAWHLQTVEPLSGNELLLRYERKRVEGSRADRPV
;
A
#
# COMPACT_ATOMS: atom_id res chain seq x y z
N MET A 1 16.94 17.82 8.01
CA MET A 1 16.55 16.53 7.37
C MET A 1 15.04 16.54 7.16
N GLN A 2 14.57 16.37 5.94
CA GLN A 2 13.13 16.28 5.68
C GLN A 2 12.65 14.89 6.09
N LYS A 3 11.69 14.83 7.02
CA LYS A 3 11.05 13.58 7.45
C LYS A 3 10.24 13.01 6.28
N GLN A 4 10.55 11.80 5.83
CA GLN A 4 9.84 11.12 4.75
C GLN A 4 9.30 9.78 5.24
N SER A 5 8.12 9.37 4.74
CA SER A 5 7.57 8.06 5.08
C SER A 5 8.40 6.94 4.45
N TRP A 6 8.61 5.87 5.21
CA TRP A 6 9.08 4.57 4.68
C TRP A 6 7.91 3.83 4.04
N LEU A 7 8.05 3.41 2.80
CA LEU A 7 6.98 2.76 2.04
C LEU A 7 7.33 1.31 1.72
N ARG A 8 6.55 0.37 2.27
CA ARG A 8 6.62 -1.07 1.97
C ARG A 8 5.49 -1.48 1.05
N LEU A 9 5.80 -2.01 -0.12
CA LEU A 9 4.82 -2.63 -1.03
C LEU A 9 4.57 -4.07 -0.57
N VAL A 10 3.31 -4.40 -0.25
CA VAL A 10 2.90 -5.72 0.27
C VAL A 10 1.92 -6.36 -0.70
N LEU A 11 2.30 -7.48 -1.33
CA LEU A 11 1.50 -8.18 -2.33
C LEU A 11 1.64 -9.69 -2.22
N ALA A 12 0.52 -10.41 -2.37
CA ALA A 12 0.55 -11.81 -2.77
C ALA A 12 0.49 -11.89 -4.30
N ILE A 13 1.38 -12.66 -4.90
CA ILE A 13 1.48 -12.85 -6.36
C ILE A 13 1.57 -14.33 -6.71
N SER A 14 1.11 -14.69 -7.90
CA SER A 14 1.32 -16.04 -8.43
C SER A 14 2.80 -16.27 -8.84
N LEU A 15 3.20 -17.51 -9.05
CA LEU A 15 4.55 -17.86 -9.53
C LEU A 15 4.92 -17.20 -10.86
N ASP A 16 3.92 -16.89 -11.69
CA ASP A 16 4.09 -16.16 -12.95
C ASP A 16 3.85 -14.64 -12.81
N GLY A 17 3.87 -14.11 -11.56
CA GLY A 17 3.84 -12.68 -11.28
C GLY A 17 2.49 -11.99 -11.54
N ARG A 18 1.37 -12.67 -11.30
CA ARG A 18 0.02 -12.12 -11.54
C ARG A 18 -0.69 -11.77 -10.24
N LEU A 19 -1.55 -10.76 -10.29
CA LEU A 19 -2.43 -10.34 -9.19
C LEU A 19 -3.87 -10.85 -9.36
N ALA A 20 -4.25 -11.24 -10.57
CA ALA A 20 -5.60 -11.72 -10.88
C ALA A 20 -5.57 -12.72 -12.04
N PRO A 21 -6.59 -13.60 -12.16
CA PRO A 21 -6.78 -14.47 -13.32
C PRO A 21 -6.91 -13.68 -14.62
N ALA A 22 -6.75 -14.36 -15.77
CA ALA A 22 -6.84 -13.74 -17.10
C ALA A 22 -8.17 -12.99 -17.33
N ILE A 23 -9.27 -13.48 -16.77
CA ILE A 23 -10.59 -12.84 -16.84
C ILE A 23 -10.73 -11.61 -15.93
N GLY A 24 -9.72 -11.32 -15.09
CA GLY A 24 -9.78 -10.25 -14.09
C GLY A 24 -10.60 -10.62 -12.86
N GLY A 25 -10.91 -9.59 -12.06
CA GLY A 25 -11.66 -9.73 -10.81
C GLY A 25 -10.78 -9.91 -9.57
N PRO A 26 -11.38 -9.96 -8.36
CA PRO A 26 -10.65 -10.17 -7.12
C PRO A 26 -10.07 -11.59 -7.09
N ALA A 27 -8.76 -11.71 -6.89
CA ALA A 27 -8.10 -12.98 -6.70
C ALA A 27 -7.80 -13.19 -5.22
N GLN A 28 -8.23 -14.34 -4.69
CA GLN A 28 -7.75 -14.82 -3.39
C GLN A 28 -6.43 -15.58 -3.63
N LEU A 29 -5.33 -14.82 -3.69
CA LEU A 29 -4.01 -15.38 -3.93
C LEU A 29 -3.43 -15.98 -2.66
N GLY A 30 -3.28 -15.16 -1.62
CA GLY A 30 -2.68 -15.57 -0.37
C GLY A 30 -3.56 -16.50 0.48
N GLY A 31 -2.91 -17.41 1.20
CA GLY A 31 -3.51 -18.31 2.16
C GLY A 31 -3.43 -17.78 3.61
N VAL A 32 -3.37 -18.73 4.56
CA VAL A 32 -3.30 -18.41 6.00
C VAL A 32 -1.95 -17.76 6.35
N GLY A 33 -0.86 -18.25 5.73
CA GLY A 33 0.49 -17.73 5.96
C GLY A 33 0.64 -16.29 5.46
N ASP A 34 0.19 -16.03 4.23
CA ASP A 34 0.16 -14.68 3.66
C ASP A 34 -0.69 -13.72 4.50
N ARG A 35 -1.86 -14.17 4.96
CA ARG A 35 -2.72 -13.36 5.85
C ARG A 35 -1.97 -12.92 7.10
N ARG A 36 -1.25 -13.84 7.74
CA ARG A 36 -0.46 -13.51 8.94
C ARG A 36 0.64 -12.50 8.62
N ALA A 37 1.39 -12.71 7.55
CA ALA A 37 2.44 -11.79 7.10
C ALA A 37 1.89 -10.40 6.72
N LEU A 38 0.69 -10.34 6.13
CA LEU A 38 -0.02 -9.09 5.85
C LEU A 38 -0.45 -8.37 7.14
N GLU A 39 -1.02 -9.08 8.11
CA GLU A 39 -1.43 -8.47 9.38
C GLU A 39 -0.22 -7.95 10.18
N GLU A 40 0.92 -8.63 10.13
CA GLU A 40 2.19 -8.15 10.70
C GLU A 40 2.69 -6.87 10.00
N ALA A 41 2.60 -6.81 8.66
CA ALA A 41 2.93 -5.59 7.93
C ALA A 41 1.99 -4.42 8.30
N LEU A 42 0.69 -4.68 8.45
CA LEU A 42 -0.29 -3.70 8.93
C LEU A 42 0.01 -3.27 10.38
N ALA A 43 0.42 -4.22 11.23
CA ALA A 43 0.76 -3.92 12.62
C ALA A 43 1.98 -3.01 12.77
N TRP A 44 2.94 -3.13 11.85
CA TRP A 44 4.11 -2.26 11.77
C TRP A 44 3.77 -0.86 11.25
N ALA A 45 2.75 -0.71 10.40
CA ALA A 45 2.46 0.53 9.68
C ALA A 45 1.63 1.53 10.49
N ASP A 46 1.84 2.82 10.22
CA ASP A 46 0.97 3.92 10.69
C ASP A 46 -0.23 4.10 9.75
N GLY A 47 -0.02 3.81 8.46
CA GLY A 47 -1.05 3.92 7.43
C GLY A 47 -0.92 2.87 6.33
N ALA A 48 -2.05 2.56 5.69
CA ALA A 48 -2.15 1.63 4.56
C ALA A 48 -2.68 2.38 3.32
N LEU A 49 -1.85 2.47 2.27
CA LEU A 49 -2.21 3.08 1.00
C LEU A 49 -2.92 2.05 0.12
N LEU A 50 -4.02 2.47 -0.51
CA LEU A 50 -4.73 1.67 -1.49
C LEU A 50 -5.30 2.55 -2.60
N GLY A 51 -5.30 2.04 -3.82
CA GLY A 51 -5.89 2.72 -4.96
C GLY A 51 -7.42 2.63 -4.96
N ALA A 52 -8.10 3.67 -5.38
CA ALA A 52 -9.57 3.69 -5.47
C ALA A 52 -10.13 2.57 -6.37
N GLY A 53 -9.38 2.12 -7.39
CA GLY A 53 -9.76 0.96 -8.21
C GLY A 53 -9.83 -0.32 -7.40
N THR A 54 -8.81 -0.58 -6.58
CA THR A 54 -8.76 -1.71 -5.64
C THR A 54 -9.90 -1.62 -4.63
N LEU A 55 -10.11 -0.44 -4.04
CA LEU A 55 -11.19 -0.23 -3.09
C LEU A 55 -12.57 -0.52 -3.71
N ARG A 56 -12.83 -0.04 -4.92
CA ARG A 56 -14.10 -0.33 -5.62
C ARG A 56 -14.29 -1.82 -5.93
N ALA A 57 -13.21 -2.51 -6.29
CA ALA A 57 -13.26 -3.94 -6.62
C ALA A 57 -13.53 -4.82 -5.37
N HIS A 58 -12.86 -4.52 -4.25
CA HIS A 58 -12.97 -5.30 -3.02
C HIS A 58 -14.03 -4.79 -2.06
N ARG A 59 -14.45 -3.53 -2.16
CA ARG A 59 -15.40 -2.82 -1.31
C ARG A 59 -15.00 -2.76 0.18
N SER A 60 -13.79 -3.17 0.51
CA SER A 60 -13.21 -3.20 1.86
C SER A 60 -11.71 -3.08 1.79
N THR A 61 -11.05 -2.91 2.94
CA THR A 61 -9.59 -3.04 3.07
C THR A 61 -9.24 -4.10 4.09
N CYS A 62 -7.97 -4.51 4.10
CA CYS A 62 -7.45 -5.47 5.05
C CYS A 62 -7.40 -4.87 6.46
N LEU A 63 -7.73 -5.68 7.46
CA LEU A 63 -7.66 -5.34 8.88
C LEU A 63 -6.77 -6.34 9.62
N ILE A 64 -6.24 -5.92 10.73
CA ILE A 64 -5.61 -6.78 11.72
C ILE A 64 -6.72 -7.44 12.54
N HIS A 65 -6.75 -8.76 12.59
CA HIS A 65 -7.67 -9.56 13.39
C HIS A 65 -6.95 -10.26 14.54
N ASP A 66 -5.64 -10.48 14.42
CA ASP A 66 -4.81 -11.09 15.44
C ASP A 66 -4.75 -10.21 16.70
N GLN A 67 -5.17 -10.76 17.83
CA GLN A 67 -5.27 -10.01 19.09
C GLN A 67 -3.91 -9.60 19.67
N ASP A 68 -2.88 -10.39 19.44
CA ASP A 68 -1.53 -10.09 19.93
C ASP A 68 -0.95 -8.89 19.17
N LEU A 69 -1.15 -8.83 17.85
CA LEU A 69 -0.77 -7.68 17.03
C LEU A 69 -1.54 -6.41 17.41
N LEU A 70 -2.84 -6.55 17.67
CA LEU A 70 -3.66 -5.43 18.14
C LEU A 70 -3.20 -4.92 19.51
N ASN A 71 -2.85 -5.84 20.42
CA ASN A 71 -2.35 -5.50 21.75
C ASN A 71 -0.96 -4.85 21.67
N GLN A 72 -0.06 -5.35 20.81
CA GLN A 72 1.25 -4.74 20.56
C GLN A 72 1.11 -3.30 20.06
N ARG A 73 0.23 -3.04 19.10
CA ARG A 73 -0.03 -1.68 18.62
C ARG A 73 -0.50 -0.75 19.73
N LYS A 74 -1.49 -1.19 20.50
CA LYS A 74 -2.02 -0.41 21.63
C LYS A 74 -0.95 -0.09 22.67
N SER A 75 -0.12 -1.08 23.02
CA SER A 75 0.98 -0.91 23.99
C SER A 75 2.05 0.05 23.49
N ALA A 76 2.25 0.14 22.17
CA ALA A 76 3.12 1.12 21.52
C ALA A 76 2.47 2.51 21.33
N GLY A 77 1.24 2.73 21.81
CA GLY A 77 0.52 4.01 21.69
C GLY A 77 -0.12 4.24 20.31
N HIS A 78 -0.21 3.23 19.48
CA HIS A 78 -0.86 3.33 18.17
C HIS A 78 -2.36 3.01 18.24
N SER A 79 -3.11 3.45 17.25
CA SER A 79 -4.50 2.99 17.03
C SER A 79 -4.50 1.48 16.73
N ALA A 80 -5.60 0.80 17.05
CA ALA A 80 -5.74 -0.65 16.81
C ALA A 80 -5.49 -1.03 15.34
N GLN A 81 -5.95 -0.20 14.43
CA GLN A 81 -5.74 -0.38 12.99
C GLN A 81 -4.89 0.78 12.42
N PRO A 82 -4.07 0.56 11.39
CA PRO A 82 -3.44 1.65 10.64
C PRO A 82 -4.51 2.47 9.92
N LYS A 83 -4.22 3.74 9.63
CA LYS A 83 -5.13 4.59 8.86
C LYS A 83 -5.22 4.12 7.41
N ALA A 84 -6.42 4.03 6.86
CA ALA A 84 -6.59 3.73 5.45
C ALA A 84 -6.46 5.01 4.61
N VAL A 85 -5.45 5.07 3.74
CA VAL A 85 -5.18 6.21 2.86
C VAL A 85 -5.58 5.82 1.44
N VAL A 86 -6.74 6.29 0.99
CA VAL A 86 -7.25 6.02 -0.36
C VAL A 86 -6.68 7.02 -1.34
N VAL A 87 -5.92 6.53 -2.33
CA VAL A 87 -5.39 7.35 -3.41
C VAL A 87 -6.42 7.42 -4.54
N SER A 88 -6.97 8.61 -4.78
CA SER A 88 -8.00 8.80 -5.80
C SER A 88 -8.03 10.23 -6.36
N ARG A 89 -8.29 10.34 -7.66
CA ARG A 89 -8.57 11.63 -8.30
C ARG A 89 -9.98 12.13 -8.04
N GLN A 90 -10.87 11.24 -7.64
CA GLN A 90 -12.27 11.55 -7.35
C GLN A 90 -12.67 10.89 -6.04
N GLN A 91 -13.51 11.58 -5.29
CA GLN A 91 -14.15 11.00 -4.13
C GLN A 91 -14.98 9.78 -4.55
N TRP A 92 -14.87 8.70 -3.80
CA TRP A 92 -15.79 7.56 -3.88
C TRP A 92 -16.34 7.29 -2.50
N TYR A 93 -17.66 7.29 -2.40
CA TYR A 93 -18.41 6.95 -1.21
C TYR A 93 -19.58 6.04 -1.59
N SER A 94 -19.80 5.01 -0.79
CA SER A 94 -20.95 4.10 -0.91
C SER A 94 -21.31 3.63 0.50
N ALA A 95 -22.46 4.07 1.00
CA ALA A 95 -22.89 3.78 2.37
C ALA A 95 -23.01 2.28 2.68
N ASP A 96 -23.28 1.48 1.64
CA ASP A 96 -23.39 0.01 1.71
C ASP A 96 -22.05 -0.73 1.55
N ALA A 97 -20.96 -0.01 1.26
CA ALA A 97 -19.65 -0.64 1.17
C ALA A 97 -19.07 -0.91 2.58
N PRO A 98 -18.67 -2.15 2.87
CA PRO A 98 -18.07 -2.51 4.17
C PRO A 98 -16.93 -1.59 4.61
N PHE A 99 -16.15 -1.06 3.66
CA PHE A 99 -15.06 -0.14 3.94
C PHE A 99 -15.47 1.03 4.84
N PHE A 100 -16.65 1.63 4.59
CA PHE A 100 -17.12 2.78 5.36
C PHE A 100 -17.76 2.39 6.71
N GLN A 101 -17.89 1.08 6.96
CA GLN A 101 -18.36 0.50 8.24
C GLN A 101 -17.21 -0.12 9.05
N GLN A 102 -16.03 -0.30 8.44
CA GLN A 102 -14.85 -0.83 9.14
C GLN A 102 -14.36 0.13 10.22
N PRO A 103 -13.83 -0.38 11.37
CA PRO A 103 -13.35 0.43 12.50
C PRO A 103 -11.95 1.02 12.23
N ILE A 104 -11.83 1.82 11.18
CA ILE A 104 -10.58 2.45 10.72
C ILE A 104 -10.79 3.94 10.49
N GLU A 105 -9.73 4.72 10.64
CA GLU A 105 -9.68 6.12 10.20
C GLU A 105 -9.35 6.15 8.70
N ARG A 106 -10.14 6.88 7.90
CA ARG A 106 -10.05 6.94 6.44
C ARG A 106 -9.56 8.31 5.99
N TRP A 107 -8.49 8.32 5.21
CA TRP A 107 -7.96 9.52 4.60
C TRP A 107 -8.10 9.43 3.08
N LEU A 108 -8.35 10.56 2.44
CA LEU A 108 -8.35 10.68 0.99
C LEU A 108 -7.09 11.44 0.56
N LEU A 109 -6.23 10.78 -0.22
CA LEU A 109 -5.09 11.40 -0.89
C LEU A 109 -5.49 11.72 -2.34
N SER A 110 -5.68 13.01 -2.66
CA SER A 110 -6.30 13.47 -3.90
C SER A 110 -5.54 14.65 -4.51
N PRO A 111 -5.44 14.74 -5.86
CA PRO A 111 -4.77 15.87 -6.53
C PRO A 111 -5.56 17.18 -6.43
N HIS A 112 -6.82 17.14 -6.07
CA HIS A 112 -7.68 18.31 -5.95
C HIS A 112 -8.42 18.29 -4.62
N LEU A 113 -8.61 19.47 -4.02
CA LEU A 113 -9.53 19.63 -2.91
C LEU A 113 -10.94 19.30 -3.41
N GLN A 114 -11.58 18.37 -2.71
CA GLN A 114 -12.95 17.99 -2.99
C GLN A 114 -13.79 18.50 -1.82
N SER A 115 -14.70 19.39 -2.08
CA SER A 115 -15.68 19.83 -1.09
C SER A 115 -16.96 19.00 -1.24
N ALA A 116 -17.53 18.57 -0.13
CA ALA A 116 -18.91 18.08 -0.15
C ALA A 116 -19.83 19.25 -0.51
N GLU A 117 -20.71 19.10 -1.49
CA GLU A 117 -21.71 20.11 -1.82
C GLU A 117 -22.50 20.49 -0.56
N GLY A 118 -22.52 21.78 -0.23
CA GLY A 118 -23.23 22.31 0.95
C GLY A 118 -22.46 22.23 2.28
N SER A 119 -21.24 21.71 2.32
CA SER A 119 -20.41 21.72 3.53
C SER A 119 -19.81 23.10 3.77
N LYS A 120 -19.93 23.60 5.01
CA LYS A 120 -19.25 24.83 5.45
C LYS A 120 -17.75 24.61 5.68
N ASP A 121 -17.30 23.35 5.78
CA ASP A 121 -15.90 22.96 5.90
C ASP A 121 -15.43 22.34 4.57
N PRO A 122 -14.59 23.04 3.79
CA PRO A 122 -14.10 22.56 2.50
C PRO A 122 -13.17 21.32 2.60
N LEU A 123 -12.77 20.93 3.82
CA LEU A 123 -11.90 19.80 4.07
C LEU A 123 -12.67 18.51 4.42
N LEU A 124 -13.98 18.60 4.64
CA LEU A 124 -14.81 17.42 4.94
C LEU A 124 -15.31 16.77 3.66
N VAL A 125 -14.79 15.56 3.41
CA VAL A 125 -15.21 14.70 2.31
C VAL A 125 -16.03 13.55 2.89
N VAL A 126 -17.24 13.31 2.36
CA VAL A 126 -18.15 12.28 2.89
C VAL A 126 -17.44 10.93 2.98
N GLY A 127 -17.45 10.32 4.19
CA GLY A 127 -16.86 9.02 4.45
C GLY A 127 -15.35 9.02 4.73
N TYR A 128 -14.72 10.21 4.77
CA TYR A 128 -13.30 10.36 5.08
C TYR A 128 -13.11 11.37 6.20
N GLU A 129 -12.26 11.05 7.17
CA GLU A 129 -11.94 11.90 8.31
C GLU A 129 -10.90 12.97 7.95
N ARG A 130 -10.17 12.79 6.83
CA ARG A 130 -9.19 13.75 6.35
C ARG A 130 -9.00 13.67 4.84
N GLN A 131 -8.77 14.84 4.22
CA GLN A 131 -8.24 14.93 2.86
C GLN A 131 -6.81 15.49 2.90
N VAL A 132 -5.92 14.91 2.08
CA VAL A 132 -4.55 15.35 1.87
C VAL A 132 -4.36 15.63 0.39
N LEU A 133 -3.79 16.80 0.06
CA LEU A 133 -3.47 17.13 -1.33
C LEU A 133 -2.29 16.32 -1.84
N PHE A 134 -2.43 15.84 -3.07
CA PHE A 134 -1.43 15.11 -3.81
C PHE A 134 -1.32 15.69 -5.23
N GLU A 135 -0.30 16.51 -5.48
CA GLU A 135 -0.08 17.19 -6.77
C GLU A 135 0.72 16.34 -7.77
N GLN A 136 0.53 15.03 -7.76
CA GLN A 136 1.23 14.04 -8.60
C GLN A 136 2.75 13.96 -8.38
N ASP A 137 3.25 14.54 -7.29
CA ASP A 137 4.61 14.40 -6.80
C ASP A 137 4.64 13.45 -5.59
N TRP A 138 5.06 12.20 -5.82
CA TRP A 138 5.08 11.18 -4.78
C TRP A 138 6.03 11.49 -3.62
N PRO A 139 7.28 11.95 -3.84
CA PRO A 139 8.14 12.41 -2.77
C PRO A 139 7.47 13.44 -1.86
N GLN A 140 6.84 14.46 -2.42
CA GLN A 140 6.13 15.49 -1.67
C GLN A 140 4.93 14.91 -0.91
N ALA A 141 4.14 14.02 -1.54
CA ALA A 141 3.00 13.38 -0.90
C ALA A 141 3.43 12.55 0.32
N LEU A 142 4.51 11.74 0.19
CA LEU A 142 5.04 10.93 1.28
C LEU A 142 5.64 11.79 2.40
N HIS A 143 6.31 12.89 2.05
CA HIS A 143 6.76 13.88 3.02
C HIS A 143 5.58 14.46 3.81
N ARG A 144 4.52 14.88 3.12
CA ARG A 144 3.31 15.42 3.74
C ARG A 144 2.63 14.40 4.67
N LEU A 145 2.54 13.15 4.26
CA LEU A 145 2.00 12.07 5.10
C LEU A 145 2.86 11.85 6.36
N ALA A 146 4.20 11.91 6.23
CA ALA A 146 5.11 11.82 7.37
C ALA A 146 4.96 12.98 8.36
N GLU A 147 4.78 14.22 7.88
CA GLU A 147 4.48 15.39 8.73
C GLU A 147 3.17 15.19 9.51
N LEU A 148 2.19 14.51 8.91
CA LEU A 148 0.92 14.19 9.53
C LEU A 148 0.97 12.94 10.43
N GLY A 149 2.17 12.40 10.69
CA GLY A 149 2.39 11.28 11.61
C GLY A 149 2.37 9.90 10.98
N LEU A 150 2.32 9.79 9.64
CA LEU A 150 2.38 8.52 8.93
C LEU A 150 3.82 8.27 8.44
N SER A 151 4.70 7.85 9.32
CA SER A 151 6.12 7.62 9.03
C SER A 151 6.37 6.26 8.37
N ARG A 152 5.52 5.27 8.66
CA ARG A 152 5.59 3.91 8.13
C ARG A 152 4.30 3.60 7.37
N LEU A 153 4.44 3.32 6.09
CA LEU A 153 3.34 3.06 5.20
C LEU A 153 3.44 1.68 4.57
N VAL A 154 2.33 0.97 4.48
CA VAL A 154 2.19 -0.18 3.60
C VAL A 154 1.37 0.20 2.37
N LEU A 155 1.78 -0.27 1.20
CA LEU A 155 1.03 -0.15 -0.04
C LEU A 155 0.38 -1.49 -0.34
N LEU A 156 -0.95 -1.54 -0.27
CA LEU A 156 -1.74 -2.75 -0.49
C LEU A 156 -2.16 -2.96 -1.97
N GLY A 157 -1.56 -2.20 -2.89
CA GLY A 157 -1.85 -2.24 -4.31
C GLY A 157 -2.94 -1.21 -4.68
N GLY A 158 -3.56 -1.16 -5.85
CA GLY A 158 -3.49 -1.98 -7.04
C GLY A 158 -2.27 -1.71 -7.92
N ALA A 159 -2.18 -2.53 -8.94
CA ALA A 159 -1.02 -2.59 -9.82
C ALA A 159 -0.61 -1.23 -10.41
N GLN A 160 -1.56 -0.40 -10.84
CA GLN A 160 -1.26 0.93 -11.39
C GLN A 160 -0.67 1.88 -10.33
N LEU A 161 -1.16 1.82 -9.09
CA LEU A 161 -0.63 2.62 -7.99
C LEU A 161 0.79 2.14 -7.64
N ALA A 162 0.99 0.83 -7.53
CA ALA A 162 2.31 0.24 -7.30
C ALA A 162 3.31 0.64 -8.39
N ALA A 163 2.91 0.52 -9.67
CA ALA A 163 3.74 0.93 -10.82
C ALA A 163 4.11 2.43 -10.76
N SER A 164 3.16 3.30 -10.40
CA SER A 164 3.40 4.75 -10.28
C SER A 164 4.41 5.08 -9.18
N LEU A 165 4.33 4.41 -8.02
CA LEU A 165 5.24 4.60 -6.90
C LEU A 165 6.63 4.00 -7.18
N LEU A 166 6.70 2.84 -7.85
CA LEU A 166 7.97 2.26 -8.32
C LEU A 166 8.63 3.17 -9.36
N LYS A 167 7.86 3.71 -10.31
CA LYS A 167 8.38 4.66 -11.32
C LYS A 167 8.96 5.93 -10.69
N ALA A 168 8.39 6.38 -9.58
CA ALA A 168 8.89 7.52 -8.82
C ALA A 168 10.05 7.16 -7.87
N ASP A 169 10.52 5.91 -7.88
CA ASP A 169 11.53 5.35 -6.98
C ASP A 169 11.30 5.69 -5.49
N VAL A 170 10.04 5.57 -5.03
CA VAL A 170 9.66 5.89 -3.66
C VAL A 170 9.32 4.67 -2.81
N VAL A 171 9.36 3.48 -3.39
CA VAL A 171 9.18 2.23 -2.66
C VAL A 171 10.51 1.84 -2.01
N ASP A 172 10.51 1.68 -0.69
CA ASP A 172 11.70 1.35 0.09
C ASP A 172 11.85 -0.14 0.31
N GLU A 173 10.73 -0.86 0.39
CA GLU A 173 10.74 -2.30 0.65
C GLU A 173 9.66 -3.00 -0.18
N LEU A 174 10.01 -4.16 -0.71
CA LEU A 174 9.07 -5.12 -1.30
C LEU A 174 8.86 -6.25 -0.31
N GLN A 175 7.60 -6.53 0.02
CA GLN A 175 7.17 -7.74 0.73
C GLN A 175 6.26 -8.52 -0.20
N LEU A 176 6.77 -9.60 -0.77
CA LEU A 176 6.07 -10.40 -1.77
C LEU A 176 5.82 -11.81 -1.24
N THR A 177 4.57 -12.22 -1.23
CA THR A 177 4.21 -13.62 -1.00
C THR A 177 4.02 -14.30 -2.35
N LEU A 178 4.92 -15.24 -2.69
CA LEU A 178 4.76 -16.11 -3.83
C LEU A 178 3.79 -17.23 -3.49
N THR A 179 2.67 -17.31 -4.20
CA THR A 179 1.66 -18.36 -4.01
C THR A 179 1.87 -19.45 -5.06
N PRO A 180 1.62 -20.75 -4.75
CA PRO A 180 1.88 -21.86 -5.66
C PRO A 180 0.81 -21.96 -6.76
N LYS A 181 0.62 -20.86 -7.50
CA LYS A 181 -0.40 -20.72 -8.56
C LYS A 181 0.24 -20.17 -9.83
N LEU A 182 -0.25 -20.63 -10.97
CA LEU A 182 0.02 -20.06 -12.28
C LEU A 182 -1.30 -19.54 -12.84
N LEU A 183 -1.40 -18.26 -13.12
CA LEU A 183 -2.66 -17.62 -13.51
C LEU A 183 -2.70 -17.22 -14.97
N GLY A 184 -1.56 -16.90 -15.57
CA GLY A 184 -1.49 -16.36 -16.93
C GLY A 184 -2.17 -14.98 -17.07
N GLY A 185 -2.37 -14.54 -18.33
CA GLY A 185 -3.08 -13.31 -18.63
C GLY A 185 -2.27 -12.03 -18.39
N MET A 186 -2.97 -10.88 -18.44
CA MET A 186 -2.34 -9.56 -18.48
C MET A 186 -2.20 -8.87 -17.11
N HIS A 187 -2.74 -9.43 -16.04
CA HIS A 187 -2.82 -8.78 -14.74
C HIS A 187 -1.52 -8.92 -13.93
N ALA A 188 -0.40 -8.44 -14.50
CA ALA A 188 0.89 -8.41 -13.81
C ALA A 188 0.85 -7.48 -12.58
N TRP A 189 1.65 -7.79 -11.55
CA TRP A 189 1.74 -6.96 -10.34
C TRP A 189 2.41 -5.61 -10.61
N VAL A 190 3.26 -5.52 -11.63
CA VAL A 190 3.76 -4.27 -12.20
C VAL A 190 3.35 -4.21 -13.68
N PRO A 191 2.22 -3.57 -14.02
CA PRO A 191 1.81 -3.42 -15.40
C PRO A 191 2.66 -2.34 -16.07
N PHE A 192 3.33 -2.68 -17.16
CA PHE A 192 4.05 -1.73 -18.00
C PHE A 192 3.15 -1.32 -19.17
N GLN A 193 2.56 -0.14 -19.08
CA GLN A 193 1.96 0.52 -20.22
C GLN A 193 2.63 1.89 -20.39
N GLY A 194 3.43 2.05 -21.44
CA GLY A 194 3.90 3.33 -21.88
C GLY A 194 5.06 3.98 -21.09
N GLY A 195 6.15 3.28 -20.92
CA GLY A 195 7.39 3.77 -20.30
C GLY A 195 7.91 2.86 -19.19
N GLY A 196 9.18 2.51 -19.24
CA GLY A 196 9.82 1.60 -18.30
C GLY A 196 9.85 2.11 -16.85
N LEU A 197 10.21 1.23 -15.94
CA LEU A 197 10.72 1.62 -14.63
C LEU A 197 12.06 2.36 -14.81
N PRO A 198 12.52 3.13 -13.82
CA PRO A 198 13.89 3.62 -13.79
C PRO A 198 14.88 2.48 -14.05
N ASP A 199 15.86 2.73 -14.91
CA ASP A 199 16.81 1.69 -15.38
C ASP A 199 17.55 1.04 -14.21
N ASP A 200 17.88 1.82 -13.18
CA ASP A 200 18.57 1.37 -11.97
C ASP A 200 17.74 0.39 -11.11
N LEU A 201 16.42 0.28 -11.31
CA LEU A 201 15.61 -0.76 -10.65
C LEU A 201 15.83 -2.15 -11.27
N GLY A 202 16.38 -2.22 -12.48
CA GLY A 202 16.77 -3.47 -13.16
C GLY A 202 18.14 -3.99 -12.78
N ASP A 203 18.93 -3.23 -12.03
CA ASP A 203 20.27 -3.63 -11.60
C ASP A 203 20.20 -4.75 -10.55
N ALA A 204 21.18 -5.66 -10.59
CA ALA A 204 21.26 -6.78 -9.66
C ALA A 204 21.40 -6.32 -8.19
N GLU A 205 21.98 -5.14 -7.97
CA GLU A 205 22.19 -4.55 -6.64
C GLU A 205 21.07 -3.58 -6.22
N ALA A 206 20.05 -3.40 -7.06
CA ALA A 206 18.94 -2.48 -6.79
C ALA A 206 18.16 -2.84 -5.51
N TRP A 207 18.09 -4.13 -5.23
CA TRP A 207 17.31 -4.69 -4.14
C TRP A 207 18.14 -5.67 -3.31
N HIS A 208 18.19 -5.44 -2.01
CA HIS A 208 18.87 -6.31 -1.08
C HIS A 208 17.88 -7.27 -0.42
N LEU A 209 18.10 -8.59 -0.59
CA LEU A 209 17.28 -9.62 0.03
C LEU A 209 17.45 -9.60 1.55
N GLN A 210 16.37 -9.34 2.27
CA GLN A 210 16.32 -9.29 3.74
C GLN A 210 15.79 -10.58 4.35
N THR A 211 14.75 -11.16 3.73
CA THR A 211 14.07 -12.32 4.30
C THR A 211 13.62 -13.27 3.20
N VAL A 212 13.78 -14.56 3.46
CA VAL A 212 13.16 -15.66 2.72
C VAL A 212 12.54 -16.58 3.76
N GLU A 213 11.22 -16.68 3.76
CA GLU A 213 10.49 -17.45 4.77
C GLU A 213 9.43 -18.34 4.11
N PRO A 214 9.53 -19.68 4.27
CA PRO A 214 8.45 -20.57 3.90
C PRO A 214 7.23 -20.35 4.80
N LEU A 215 6.07 -20.11 4.19
CA LEU A 215 4.81 -19.95 4.88
C LEU A 215 3.96 -21.23 4.77
N SER A 216 2.90 -21.32 5.59
CA SER A 216 1.90 -22.36 5.45
C SER A 216 1.22 -22.28 4.08
N GLY A 217 0.75 -23.42 3.55
CA GLY A 217 0.09 -23.47 2.23
C GLY A 217 1.04 -23.48 1.04
N ASN A 218 2.31 -23.87 1.24
CA ASN A 218 3.37 -23.88 0.21
C ASN A 218 3.66 -22.49 -0.37
N GLU A 219 3.43 -21.44 0.41
CA GLU A 219 3.73 -20.07 0.06
C GLU A 219 5.14 -19.69 0.49
N LEU A 220 5.73 -18.67 -0.15
CA LEU A 220 7.06 -18.17 0.19
C LEU A 220 7.00 -16.66 0.35
N LEU A 221 7.38 -16.16 1.52
CA LEU A 221 7.54 -14.73 1.77
C LEU A 221 8.96 -14.28 1.41
N LEU A 222 9.04 -13.25 0.61
CA LEU A 222 10.27 -12.56 0.25
C LEU A 222 10.18 -11.10 0.71
N ARG A 223 11.25 -10.61 1.36
CA ARG A 223 11.42 -9.18 1.62
C ARG A 223 12.71 -8.68 1.02
N TYR A 224 12.61 -7.60 0.25
CA TYR A 224 13.73 -6.89 -0.36
C TYR A 224 13.70 -5.43 0.04
N GLU A 225 14.85 -4.88 0.38
CA GLU A 225 15.04 -3.46 0.66
C GLU A 225 15.70 -2.78 -0.55
N ARG A 226 15.19 -1.60 -0.92
CA ARG A 226 15.74 -0.81 -2.01
C ARG A 226 17.09 -0.21 -1.62
N LYS A 227 18.13 -0.56 -2.36
CA LYS A 227 19.42 0.12 -2.29
C LYS A 227 19.43 1.28 -3.28
N ARG A 228 19.59 2.48 -2.75
CA ARG A 228 19.80 3.68 -3.56
C ARG A 228 21.26 4.08 -3.49
N VAL A 229 21.84 4.51 -4.61
CA VAL A 229 23.20 5.08 -4.63
C VAL A 229 23.20 6.34 -3.76
N GLU A 230 24.22 6.46 -2.87
CA GLU A 230 24.36 7.61 -1.99
C GLU A 230 24.32 8.93 -2.80
N GLY A 231 23.40 9.82 -2.44
CA GLY A 231 23.13 11.08 -3.14
C GLY A 231 21.73 11.21 -3.72
N SER A 232 20.97 10.12 -3.83
CA SER A 232 19.62 10.13 -4.43
C SER A 232 18.49 10.50 -3.45
N ARG A 233 18.68 10.34 -2.12
CA ARG A 233 17.74 10.80 -1.08
C ARG A 233 18.44 10.96 0.28
N ALA A 234 18.21 12.12 0.92
CA ALA A 234 18.67 12.38 2.27
C ALA A 234 18.06 11.38 3.28
N ASP A 235 18.92 10.90 4.20
CA ASP A 235 18.69 9.96 5.30
C ASP A 235 17.25 9.83 5.79
N ARG A 236 16.71 8.60 5.72
CA ARG A 236 15.44 8.22 6.33
C ARG A 236 15.69 7.57 7.69
N PRO A 237 14.84 7.78 8.69
CA PRO A 237 14.97 7.09 9.97
C PRO A 237 14.67 5.59 9.79
N VAL A 238 15.52 4.76 10.34
CA VAL A 238 15.35 3.32 10.56
C VAL A 238 14.23 3.06 11.56
#